data_8f74c214d8db8f03da1a3e3aae7274fb
#
_entry.id   8f74c214d8db8f03da1a3e3aae7274fb
#
_cell.length_a   1.000
_cell.length_b   1.000
_cell.length_c   1.000
_cell.angle_alpha   90.00
_cell.angle_beta   90.00
_cell.angle_gamma   90.00
#
_symmetry.space_group_name_H-M   'P 1'
#
loop_
_entity.id
_entity.type
_entity.pdbx_description
1 polymer ?
#
loop_
_entity_poly.entity_id
_entity_poly.type
_entity_poly.pdbx_seq_one_letter_code
_entity_poly.pdbx_strand_id
1 'polypeptide(L)'
;ETWLDLWDGNALLPGYGWIFGVGDGTSNVGLGLLNTSASFGHIDYRAMLRRWLASMPAEWGFAEENQVAPVRGAALPMGFNRTPHYTSGLLLVGDAGGMVNPFNGEGISCAMESGEIAAQVIVQALARPDRPSAELALRGYPQALKDAYGGYYTLGRKFVGAIGHPRFMKFATRHGLPRPALMRFTMKLLANLTEPRGGDAADRVINALSRITPAA
;
A
#
# COMPACT_ATOMS: atom_id res chain seq x y z
N GLU A 1 1.69 -11.11 -11.67
CA GLU A 1 2.07 -12.08 -10.62
C GLU A 1 2.72 -11.36 -9.44
N THR A 2 2.61 -11.92 -8.22
CA THR A 2 3.24 -11.41 -7.01
C THR A 2 3.98 -12.55 -6.32
N TRP A 3 5.24 -12.33 -6.00
CA TRP A 3 6.14 -13.30 -5.40
C TRP A 3 6.50 -12.88 -3.99
N LEU A 4 6.09 -13.69 -2.99
CA LEU A 4 6.24 -13.37 -1.57
C LEU A 4 7.53 -13.92 -0.94
N ASP A 5 8.35 -14.65 -1.71
CA ASP A 5 9.58 -15.26 -1.23
C ASP A 5 10.84 -14.62 -1.83
N LEU A 6 11.13 -13.43 -1.34
CA LEU A 6 12.39 -12.75 -1.65
C LEU A 6 13.47 -13.16 -0.66
N TRP A 7 14.60 -13.62 -1.19
CA TRP A 7 15.73 -14.07 -0.41
C TRP A 7 16.98 -13.22 -0.64
N ASP A 8 17.72 -12.93 0.44
CA ASP A 8 19.08 -12.44 0.38
C ASP A 8 19.99 -13.46 1.07
N GLY A 9 20.73 -14.21 0.27
CA GLY A 9 21.41 -15.42 0.74
C GLY A 9 20.42 -16.40 1.35
N ASN A 10 20.55 -16.68 2.66
CA ASN A 10 19.68 -17.58 3.42
C ASN A 10 18.59 -16.85 4.23
N ALA A 11 18.47 -15.54 4.10
CA ALA A 11 17.51 -14.74 4.82
C ALA A 11 16.27 -14.45 3.97
N LEU A 12 15.10 -14.92 4.42
CA LEU A 12 13.82 -14.51 3.85
C LEU A 12 13.54 -13.06 4.27
N LEU A 13 13.26 -12.21 3.27
CA LEU A 13 13.03 -10.79 3.46
C LEU A 13 11.54 -10.48 3.59
N PRO A 14 11.14 -9.50 4.41
CA PRO A 14 9.76 -9.02 4.52
C PRO A 14 9.46 -8.07 3.36
N GLY A 15 9.15 -8.64 2.20
CA GLY A 15 8.89 -7.93 0.97
C GLY A 15 8.28 -8.83 -0.09
N TYR A 16 8.15 -8.31 -1.29
CA TYR A 16 7.65 -9.08 -2.43
C TYR A 16 8.21 -8.56 -3.75
N GLY A 17 8.25 -9.44 -4.76
CA GLY A 17 8.48 -9.09 -6.15
C GLY A 17 7.17 -9.05 -6.94
N TRP A 18 7.11 -8.27 -8.00
CA TRP A 18 5.96 -8.22 -8.90
C TRP A 18 6.36 -8.27 -10.36
N ILE A 19 5.45 -8.84 -11.16
CA ILE A 19 5.51 -8.90 -12.61
C ILE A 19 4.13 -8.53 -13.14
N PHE A 20 4.01 -7.34 -13.71
CA PHE A 20 2.76 -6.81 -14.26
C PHE A 20 2.91 -6.60 -15.76
N GLY A 21 2.18 -7.36 -16.56
CA GLY A 21 2.13 -7.15 -18.01
C GLY A 21 1.48 -5.79 -18.32
N VAL A 22 2.11 -5.01 -19.21
CA VAL A 22 1.64 -3.67 -19.59
C VAL A 22 0.67 -3.72 -20.77
N GLY A 23 0.66 -4.83 -21.52
CA GLY A 23 -0.26 -5.03 -22.66
C GLY A 23 0.35 -4.72 -24.01
N ASP A 24 1.57 -4.21 -24.07
CA ASP A 24 2.32 -3.87 -25.29
C ASP A 24 3.46 -4.87 -25.58
N GLY A 25 3.46 -6.02 -24.90
CA GLY A 25 4.54 -7.01 -24.95
C GLY A 25 5.62 -6.79 -23.90
N THR A 26 5.54 -5.72 -23.11
CA THR A 26 6.45 -5.48 -22.00
C THR A 26 5.82 -5.81 -20.65
N SER A 27 6.66 -5.92 -19.61
CA SER A 27 6.22 -6.09 -18.23
C SER A 27 6.92 -5.09 -17.31
N ASN A 28 6.14 -4.50 -16.39
CA ASN A 28 6.70 -3.79 -15.25
C ASN A 28 7.08 -4.80 -14.19
N VAL A 29 8.37 -4.85 -13.87
CA VAL A 29 8.92 -5.77 -12.88
C VAL A 29 9.63 -5.00 -11.78
N GLY A 30 9.52 -5.49 -10.56
CA GLY A 30 10.15 -4.83 -9.44
C GLY A 30 10.09 -5.63 -8.16
N LEU A 31 10.68 -5.07 -7.11
CA LEU A 31 10.60 -5.60 -5.76
C LEU A 31 10.44 -4.49 -4.73
N GLY A 32 9.74 -4.78 -3.66
CA GLY A 32 9.55 -3.92 -2.51
C GLY A 32 9.98 -4.60 -1.22
N LEU A 33 10.57 -3.84 -0.31
CA LEU A 33 11.01 -4.32 0.99
C LEU A 33 10.55 -3.36 2.08
N LEU A 34 10.04 -3.90 3.19
CA LEU A 34 9.66 -3.09 4.34
C LEU A 34 10.89 -2.49 5.02
N ASN A 35 10.82 -1.21 5.34
CA ASN A 35 11.88 -0.49 6.05
C ASN A 35 12.06 -0.95 7.52
N THR A 36 11.15 -1.77 8.04
CA THR A 36 11.27 -2.42 9.35
C THR A 36 12.22 -3.62 9.34
N SER A 37 12.67 -4.07 8.16
CA SER A 37 13.66 -5.13 8.03
C SER A 37 15.01 -4.67 8.56
N ALA A 38 15.69 -5.52 9.33
CA ALA A 38 17.08 -5.30 9.75
C ALA A 38 18.06 -5.19 8.56
N SER A 39 17.70 -5.77 7.42
CA SER A 39 18.46 -5.71 6.18
C SER A 39 18.21 -4.42 5.37
N PHE A 40 17.21 -3.62 5.75
CA PHE A 40 16.89 -2.38 5.02
C PHE A 40 18.08 -1.42 5.04
N GLY A 41 18.46 -0.90 3.88
CA GLY A 41 19.62 -0.01 3.73
C GLY A 41 20.99 -0.72 3.56
N HIS A 42 21.04 -2.04 3.78
CA HIS A 42 22.24 -2.84 3.58
C HIS A 42 22.19 -3.71 2.32
N ILE A 43 21.06 -3.71 1.61
CA ILE A 43 20.83 -4.52 0.42
C ILE A 43 21.10 -3.69 -0.84
N ASP A 44 21.85 -4.27 -1.78
CA ASP A 44 21.86 -3.78 -3.15
C ASP A 44 20.60 -4.25 -3.88
N TYR A 45 19.58 -3.37 -3.90
CA TYR A 45 18.28 -3.65 -4.50
C TYR A 45 18.36 -3.94 -6.00
N ARG A 46 19.32 -3.32 -6.70
CA ARG A 46 19.51 -3.56 -8.15
C ARG A 46 20.11 -4.93 -8.41
N ALA A 47 21.10 -5.31 -7.63
CA ALA A 47 21.69 -6.65 -7.72
C ALA A 47 20.66 -7.72 -7.30
N MET A 48 19.85 -7.46 -6.28
CA MET A 48 18.77 -8.37 -5.87
C MET A 48 17.74 -8.52 -6.99
N LEU A 49 17.26 -7.43 -7.60
CA LEU A 49 16.32 -7.49 -8.72
C LEU A 49 16.87 -8.31 -9.87
N ARG A 50 18.13 -8.09 -10.27
CA ARG A 50 18.76 -8.88 -11.32
C ARG A 50 18.84 -10.37 -10.98
N ARG A 51 19.25 -10.73 -9.75
CA ARG A 51 19.29 -12.14 -9.31
C ARG A 51 17.90 -12.77 -9.33
N TRP A 52 16.90 -12.04 -8.85
CA TRP A 52 15.52 -12.53 -8.83
C TRP A 52 14.97 -12.74 -10.24
N LEU A 53 15.18 -11.80 -11.16
CA LEU A 53 14.77 -11.95 -12.56
C LEU A 53 15.53 -13.08 -13.28
N ALA A 54 16.80 -13.26 -12.98
CA ALA A 54 17.59 -14.38 -13.53
C ALA A 54 17.13 -15.75 -13.03
N SER A 55 16.34 -15.83 -11.95
CA SER A 55 15.75 -17.08 -11.47
C SER A 55 14.41 -17.40 -12.13
N MET A 56 13.88 -16.50 -12.97
CA MET A 56 12.63 -16.71 -13.70
C MET A 56 12.87 -17.61 -14.91
N PRO A 57 11.79 -18.24 -15.46
CA PRO A 57 11.90 -19.01 -16.68
C PRO A 57 12.54 -18.20 -17.83
N ALA A 58 13.49 -18.78 -18.53
CA ALA A 58 14.24 -18.09 -19.59
C ALA A 58 13.31 -17.61 -20.73
N GLU A 59 12.24 -18.35 -20.99
CA GLU A 59 11.22 -18.02 -21.98
C GLU A 59 10.43 -16.74 -21.68
N TRP A 60 10.50 -16.23 -20.45
CA TRP A 60 9.88 -14.93 -20.10
C TRP A 60 10.73 -13.74 -20.55
N GLY A 61 11.98 -13.97 -20.94
CA GLY A 61 12.82 -12.97 -21.56
C GLY A 61 13.27 -11.84 -20.62
N PHE A 62 13.31 -12.05 -19.31
CA PHE A 62 13.81 -11.05 -18.34
C PHE A 62 15.34 -11.01 -18.31
N ALA A 63 15.94 -10.75 -19.48
CA ALA A 63 17.36 -10.59 -19.66
C ALA A 63 17.73 -9.09 -19.75
N GLU A 64 18.99 -8.76 -19.46
CA GLU A 64 19.45 -7.39 -19.39
C GLU A 64 19.33 -6.66 -20.75
N GLU A 65 19.55 -7.36 -21.85
CA GLU A 65 19.38 -6.87 -23.21
C GLU A 65 17.93 -6.53 -23.57
N ASN A 66 16.95 -7.08 -22.88
CA ASN A 66 15.52 -6.81 -23.07
C ASN A 66 15.01 -5.69 -22.17
N GLN A 67 15.88 -5.08 -21.37
CA GLN A 67 15.50 -4.00 -20.49
C GLN A 67 15.17 -2.72 -21.27
N VAL A 68 13.93 -2.30 -21.25
CA VAL A 68 13.43 -1.12 -22.01
C VAL A 68 13.59 0.21 -21.28
N ALA A 69 13.83 0.18 -19.97
CA ALA A 69 14.01 1.40 -19.16
C ALA A 69 14.98 1.16 -17.99
N PRO A 70 15.68 2.19 -17.51
CA PRO A 70 16.56 2.05 -16.35
C PRO A 70 15.78 1.73 -15.08
N VAL A 71 16.38 0.91 -14.20
CA VAL A 71 15.82 0.59 -12.88
C VAL A 71 15.74 1.86 -12.04
N ARG A 72 14.53 2.15 -11.53
CA ARG A 72 14.24 3.26 -10.63
C ARG A 72 13.76 2.73 -9.29
N GLY A 73 13.93 3.49 -8.23
CA GLY A 73 13.45 3.15 -6.90
C GLY A 73 13.01 4.39 -6.15
N ALA A 74 12.01 4.21 -5.29
CA ALA A 74 11.52 5.25 -4.40
C ALA A 74 11.02 4.62 -3.09
N ALA A 75 10.98 5.42 -2.03
CA ALA A 75 10.30 5.04 -0.80
C ALA A 75 8.78 5.16 -0.99
N LEU A 76 8.03 4.13 -0.58
CA LEU A 76 6.57 4.17 -0.55
C LEU A 76 6.09 4.78 0.78
N PRO A 77 5.36 5.91 0.76
CA PRO A 77 4.92 6.59 1.97
C PRO A 77 3.62 5.97 2.51
N MET A 78 3.74 4.90 3.28
CA MET A 78 2.64 4.06 3.77
C MET A 78 2.07 4.51 5.13
N GLY A 79 2.52 5.65 5.67
CA GLY A 79 2.26 6.01 7.07
C GLY A 79 1.05 6.88 7.32
N PHE A 80 0.42 7.44 6.29
CA PHE A 80 -0.62 8.49 6.42
C PHE A 80 -0.17 9.66 7.31
N ASN A 81 1.12 10.01 7.25
CA ASN A 81 1.80 10.90 8.21
C ASN A 81 2.41 12.13 7.57
N ARG A 82 2.14 12.42 6.30
CA ARG A 82 2.57 13.64 5.62
C ARG A 82 1.55 14.75 5.82
N THR A 83 1.53 15.28 7.04
CA THR A 83 0.59 16.32 7.48
C THR A 83 1.26 17.69 7.53
N PRO A 84 0.47 18.76 7.35
CA PRO A 84 -0.97 18.79 7.14
C PRO A 84 -1.38 18.39 5.72
N HIS A 85 -2.49 17.63 5.58
CA HIS A 85 -3.01 17.25 4.26
C HIS A 85 -3.65 18.42 3.49
N TYR A 86 -3.90 19.53 4.18
CA TYR A 86 -4.38 20.78 3.62
C TYR A 86 -3.67 21.98 4.23
N THR A 87 -3.30 22.94 3.40
CA THR A 87 -2.84 24.27 3.83
C THR A 87 -3.09 25.29 2.72
N SER A 88 -3.76 26.41 3.06
CA SER A 88 -3.91 27.62 2.21
C SER A 88 -4.05 27.35 0.69
N GLY A 89 -5.02 26.53 0.31
CA GLY A 89 -5.31 26.20 -1.10
C GLY A 89 -4.50 25.05 -1.69
N LEU A 90 -3.67 24.36 -0.90
CA LEU A 90 -2.94 23.15 -1.29
C LEU A 90 -3.53 21.93 -0.59
N LEU A 91 -3.94 20.93 -1.38
CA LEU A 91 -4.38 19.62 -0.89
C LEU A 91 -3.36 18.55 -1.30
N LEU A 92 -3.01 17.66 -0.38
CA LEU A 92 -2.14 16.52 -0.65
C LEU A 92 -3.01 15.28 -0.92
N VAL A 93 -2.76 14.62 -2.05
CA VAL A 93 -3.46 13.39 -2.46
C VAL A 93 -2.45 12.26 -2.71
N GLY A 94 -2.88 11.01 -2.58
CA GLY A 94 -2.05 9.85 -2.86
C GLY A 94 -0.72 9.86 -2.11
N ASP A 95 0.36 9.53 -2.78
CA ASP A 95 1.71 9.44 -2.22
C ASP A 95 2.18 10.76 -1.58
N ALA A 96 1.78 11.91 -2.12
CA ALA A 96 2.11 13.21 -1.55
C ALA A 96 1.58 13.35 -0.11
N GLY A 97 0.41 12.78 0.19
CA GLY A 97 -0.20 12.75 1.52
C GLY A 97 0.21 11.55 2.38
N GLY A 98 1.08 10.67 1.87
CA GLY A 98 1.44 9.44 2.55
C GLY A 98 0.39 8.35 2.46
N MET A 99 -0.42 8.35 1.40
CA MET A 99 -1.61 7.51 1.21
C MET A 99 -1.33 6.29 0.33
N VAL A 100 -0.28 5.56 0.62
CA VAL A 100 -0.01 4.24 0.04
C VAL A 100 -0.59 3.19 0.99
N ASN A 101 -1.25 2.15 0.46
CA ASN A 101 -1.85 1.08 1.23
C ASN A 101 -0.82 0.48 2.22
N PRO A 102 -1.08 0.53 3.53
CA PRO A 102 -0.09 0.13 4.54
C PRO A 102 0.14 -1.37 4.62
N PHE A 103 -0.69 -2.18 3.96
CA PHE A 103 -0.60 -3.64 4.02
C PHE A 103 0.21 -4.24 2.87
N ASN A 104 0.07 -3.68 1.67
CA ASN A 104 0.64 -4.27 0.45
C ASN A 104 1.48 -3.30 -0.40
N GLY A 105 1.51 -1.99 -0.05
CA GLY A 105 2.26 -0.99 -0.80
C GLY A 105 1.59 -0.55 -2.12
N GLU A 106 0.33 -0.93 -2.36
CA GLU A 106 -0.45 -0.43 -3.49
C GLU A 106 -0.87 1.02 -3.21
N GLY A 107 -0.68 1.91 -4.17
CA GLY A 107 -0.99 3.33 -4.02
C GLY A 107 -2.00 3.87 -5.03
N ILE A 108 -2.30 3.12 -6.09
CA ILE A 108 -3.12 3.62 -7.21
C ILE A 108 -4.57 3.86 -6.75
N SER A 109 -5.19 2.89 -6.10
CA SER A 109 -6.56 3.03 -5.59
C SER A 109 -6.66 4.14 -4.55
N CYS A 110 -5.72 4.18 -3.61
CA CYS A 110 -5.66 5.23 -2.59
C CYS A 110 -5.50 6.63 -3.19
N ALA A 111 -4.70 6.76 -4.27
CA ALA A 111 -4.53 8.03 -4.98
C ALA A 111 -5.81 8.46 -5.70
N MET A 112 -6.51 7.51 -6.35
CA MET A 112 -7.78 7.78 -7.02
C MET A 112 -8.88 8.20 -6.03
N GLU A 113 -9.05 7.44 -4.96
CA GLU A 113 -10.07 7.72 -3.93
C GLU A 113 -9.79 9.03 -3.17
N SER A 114 -8.53 9.29 -2.79
CA SER A 114 -8.19 10.56 -2.14
C SER A 114 -8.33 11.75 -3.09
N GLY A 115 -8.08 11.54 -4.39
CA GLY A 115 -8.37 12.50 -5.46
C GLY A 115 -9.86 12.80 -5.58
N GLU A 116 -10.72 11.78 -5.48
CA GLU A 116 -12.18 11.97 -5.46
C GLU A 116 -12.64 12.75 -4.24
N ILE A 117 -12.16 12.43 -3.04
CA ILE A 117 -12.46 13.19 -1.82
C ILE A 117 -12.01 14.64 -1.96
N ALA A 118 -10.82 14.88 -2.51
CA ALA A 118 -10.32 16.22 -2.78
C ALA A 118 -11.23 16.98 -3.76
N ALA A 119 -11.64 16.35 -4.85
CA ALA A 119 -12.53 16.94 -5.84
C ALA A 119 -13.89 17.31 -5.22
N GLN A 120 -14.49 16.44 -4.40
CA GLN A 120 -15.75 16.73 -3.71
C GLN A 120 -15.63 17.95 -2.80
N VAL A 121 -14.56 18.06 -2.03
CA VAL A 121 -14.32 19.21 -1.14
C VAL A 121 -14.05 20.50 -1.96
N ILE A 122 -13.31 20.41 -3.05
CA ILE A 122 -13.07 21.56 -3.95
C ILE A 122 -14.39 22.05 -4.58
N VAL A 123 -15.24 21.15 -5.06
CA VAL A 123 -16.57 21.51 -5.62
C VAL A 123 -17.41 22.23 -4.58
N GLN A 124 -17.41 21.73 -3.33
CA GLN A 124 -18.12 22.40 -2.24
C GLN A 124 -17.56 23.80 -1.95
N ALA A 125 -16.24 23.97 -2.01
CA ALA A 125 -15.59 25.26 -1.82
C ALA A 125 -15.91 26.25 -2.93
N LEU A 126 -15.88 25.78 -4.20
CA LEU A 126 -16.20 26.61 -5.36
C LEU A 126 -17.66 27.06 -5.40
N ALA A 127 -18.56 26.31 -4.79
CA ALA A 127 -19.96 26.67 -4.67
C ALA A 127 -20.24 27.74 -3.57
N ARG A 128 -19.23 28.18 -2.80
CA ARG A 128 -19.39 29.19 -1.75
C ARG A 128 -19.36 30.61 -2.33
N PRO A 129 -20.17 31.54 -1.72
CA PRO A 129 -20.30 32.89 -2.24
C PRO A 129 -19.05 33.78 -2.02
N ASP A 130 -18.20 33.43 -1.06
CA ASP A 130 -17.05 34.22 -0.69
C ASP A 130 -15.81 33.36 -0.34
N ARG A 131 -14.66 33.99 -0.35
CA ARG A 131 -13.38 33.30 -0.09
C ARG A 131 -13.26 32.74 1.33
N PRO A 132 -13.70 33.40 2.42
CA PRO A 132 -13.67 32.82 3.76
C PRO A 132 -14.48 31.55 3.89
N SER A 133 -15.68 31.47 3.34
CA SER A 133 -16.53 30.27 3.40
C SER A 133 -16.01 29.15 2.50
N ALA A 134 -15.39 29.48 1.36
CA ALA A 134 -14.67 28.53 0.52
C ALA A 134 -13.46 27.91 1.26
N GLU A 135 -12.67 28.75 1.91
CA GLU A 135 -11.54 28.29 2.72
C GLU A 135 -11.97 27.37 3.86
N LEU A 136 -13.08 27.69 4.53
CA LEU A 136 -13.66 26.86 5.60
C LEU A 136 -14.06 25.48 5.05
N ALA A 137 -14.63 25.41 3.85
CA ALA A 137 -14.97 24.14 3.20
C ALA A 137 -13.70 23.32 2.91
N LEU A 138 -12.64 23.92 2.39
CA LEU A 138 -11.36 23.25 2.11
C LEU A 138 -10.69 22.67 3.38
N ARG A 139 -10.82 23.34 4.50
CA ARG A 139 -10.34 22.84 5.81
C ARG A 139 -11.03 21.56 6.28
N GLY A 140 -12.15 21.17 5.67
CA GLY A 140 -12.82 19.90 5.91
C GLY A 140 -12.07 18.69 5.30
N TYR A 141 -11.17 18.91 4.34
CA TYR A 141 -10.47 17.84 3.62
C TYR A 141 -9.69 16.87 4.53
N PRO A 142 -8.84 17.34 5.48
CA PRO A 142 -8.13 16.43 6.37
C PRO A 142 -9.08 15.55 7.22
N GLN A 143 -10.21 16.09 7.64
CA GLN A 143 -11.18 15.31 8.39
C GLN A 143 -11.87 14.26 7.51
N ALA A 144 -12.24 14.61 6.27
CA ALA A 144 -12.81 13.66 5.32
C ALA A 144 -11.86 12.49 5.02
N LEU A 145 -10.57 12.77 4.85
CA LEU A 145 -9.54 11.72 4.70
C LEU A 145 -9.42 10.86 5.96
N LYS A 146 -9.42 11.48 7.12
CA LYS A 146 -9.32 10.77 8.40
C LYS A 146 -10.53 9.85 8.63
N ASP A 147 -11.73 10.29 8.28
CA ASP A 147 -12.93 9.50 8.37
C ASP A 147 -12.93 8.32 7.39
N ALA A 148 -12.38 8.52 6.20
CA ALA A 148 -12.27 7.47 5.18
C ALA A 148 -11.19 6.42 5.52
N TYR A 149 -10.02 6.86 5.98
CA TYR A 149 -8.82 6.02 6.02
C TYR A 149 -8.19 5.85 7.40
N GLY A 150 -8.45 6.75 8.36
CA GLY A 150 -7.67 6.82 9.59
C GLY A 150 -7.60 5.50 10.37
N GLY A 151 -8.71 4.77 10.49
CA GLY A 151 -8.75 3.46 11.14
C GLY A 151 -7.98 2.39 10.37
N TYR A 152 -8.10 2.39 9.04
CA TYR A 152 -7.41 1.45 8.16
C TYR A 152 -5.89 1.62 8.23
N TYR A 153 -5.38 2.85 8.15
CA TYR A 153 -3.95 3.12 8.25
C TYR A 153 -3.38 2.79 9.64
N THR A 154 -4.13 3.05 10.71
CA THR A 154 -3.68 2.67 12.05
C THR A 154 -3.62 1.15 12.21
N LEU A 155 -4.60 0.42 11.68
CA LEU A 155 -4.59 -1.04 11.66
C LEU A 155 -3.39 -1.57 10.85
N GLY A 156 -3.13 -0.98 9.68
CA GLY A 156 -2.01 -1.35 8.82
C GLY A 156 -0.66 -1.14 9.48
N ARG A 157 -0.43 -0.02 10.18
CA ARG A 157 0.81 0.19 10.95
C ARG A 157 1.05 -0.89 12.02
N LYS A 158 -0.01 -1.30 12.73
CA LYS A 158 0.09 -2.41 13.71
C LYS A 158 0.40 -3.73 13.02
N PHE A 159 -0.22 -3.99 11.88
CA PHE A 159 0.03 -5.18 11.07
C PHE A 159 1.48 -5.23 10.58
N VAL A 160 2.00 -4.14 9.99
CA VAL A 160 3.40 -4.05 9.53
C VAL A 160 4.38 -4.29 10.68
N GLY A 161 4.09 -3.75 11.87
CA GLY A 161 4.86 -4.05 13.08
C GLY A 161 4.88 -5.55 13.41
N ALA A 162 3.73 -6.24 13.29
CA ALA A 162 3.64 -7.67 13.56
C ALA A 162 4.39 -8.53 12.53
N ILE A 163 4.21 -8.26 11.22
CA ILE A 163 4.90 -9.04 10.17
C ILE A 163 6.40 -8.81 10.11
N GLY A 164 6.89 -7.69 10.66
CA GLY A 164 8.32 -7.45 10.86
C GLY A 164 8.98 -8.44 11.82
N HIS A 165 8.21 -9.20 12.62
CA HIS A 165 8.74 -10.18 13.54
C HIS A 165 8.83 -11.60 12.91
N PRO A 166 10.04 -12.17 12.72
CA PRO A 166 10.21 -13.48 12.07
C PRO A 166 9.42 -14.63 12.71
N ARG A 167 9.29 -14.60 14.04
CA ARG A 167 8.51 -15.63 14.78
C ARG A 167 7.01 -15.56 14.43
N PHE A 168 6.47 -14.35 14.35
CA PHE A 168 5.07 -14.14 13.94
C PHE A 168 4.85 -14.60 12.50
N MET A 169 5.73 -14.22 11.59
CA MET A 169 5.66 -14.64 10.19
C MET A 169 5.73 -16.16 10.04
N LYS A 170 6.67 -16.82 10.71
CA LYS A 170 6.77 -18.29 10.72
C LYS A 170 5.49 -18.96 11.25
N PHE A 171 4.88 -18.40 12.29
CA PHE A 171 3.61 -18.92 12.82
C PHE A 171 2.46 -18.68 11.84
N ALA A 172 2.33 -17.46 11.29
CA ALA A 172 1.27 -17.09 10.37
C ALA A 172 1.33 -17.88 9.05
N THR A 173 2.52 -18.08 8.49
CA THR A 173 2.70 -18.89 7.29
C THR A 173 2.39 -20.36 7.54
N ARG A 174 2.91 -20.93 8.64
CA ARG A 174 2.70 -22.35 8.96
C ARG A 174 1.24 -22.70 9.24
N HIS A 175 0.52 -21.82 9.93
CA HIS A 175 -0.84 -22.09 10.40
C HIS A 175 -1.93 -21.31 9.64
N GLY A 176 -1.55 -20.21 8.99
CA GLY A 176 -2.47 -19.35 8.24
C GLY A 176 -2.67 -19.79 6.79
N LEU A 177 -1.58 -19.94 6.06
CA LEU A 177 -1.62 -20.27 4.62
C LEU A 177 -2.42 -21.54 4.29
N PRO A 178 -2.34 -22.63 5.07
CA PRO A 178 -3.11 -23.84 4.76
C PRO A 178 -4.62 -23.71 4.99
N ARG A 179 -5.11 -22.60 5.57
CA ARG A 179 -6.52 -22.42 5.91
C ARG A 179 -7.21 -21.43 4.98
N PRO A 180 -8.11 -21.91 4.06
CA PRO A 180 -8.73 -21.04 3.05
C PRO A 180 -9.50 -19.85 3.65
N ALA A 181 -10.20 -20.07 4.79
CA ALA A 181 -10.94 -19.00 5.45
C ALA A 181 -10.02 -17.86 5.96
N LEU A 182 -8.85 -18.23 6.54
CA LEU A 182 -7.89 -17.27 7.03
C LEU A 182 -7.18 -16.56 5.88
N MET A 183 -6.89 -17.28 4.79
CA MET A 183 -6.35 -16.66 3.57
C MET A 183 -7.33 -15.68 2.92
N ARG A 184 -8.61 -16.02 2.86
CA ARG A 184 -9.63 -15.10 2.36
C ARG A 184 -9.72 -13.83 3.20
N PHE A 185 -9.71 -13.96 4.54
CA PHE A 185 -9.65 -12.83 5.46
C PHE A 185 -8.41 -11.96 5.22
N THR A 186 -7.24 -12.60 5.12
CA THR A 186 -5.97 -11.91 4.86
C THR A 186 -5.99 -11.16 3.53
N MET A 187 -6.47 -11.80 2.46
CA MET A 187 -6.56 -11.17 1.14
C MET A 187 -7.52 -9.96 1.14
N LYS A 188 -8.69 -10.08 1.78
CA LYS A 188 -9.61 -8.96 1.93
C LYS A 188 -8.98 -7.78 2.67
N LEU A 189 -8.26 -8.06 3.76
CA LEU A 189 -7.58 -7.04 4.56
C LEU A 189 -6.44 -6.38 3.76
N LEU A 190 -5.57 -7.18 3.14
CA LEU A 190 -4.40 -6.68 2.40
C LEU A 190 -4.80 -5.83 1.19
N ALA A 191 -5.82 -6.25 0.46
CA ALA A 191 -6.25 -5.60 -0.78
C ALA A 191 -7.36 -4.56 -0.58
N ASN A 192 -7.72 -4.25 0.68
CA ASN A 192 -8.85 -3.34 1.00
C ASN A 192 -10.16 -3.71 0.28
N LEU A 193 -10.44 -5.01 0.16
CA LEU A 193 -11.61 -5.54 -0.53
C LEU A 193 -12.78 -5.81 0.42
N THR A 194 -12.94 -4.98 1.44
CA THR A 194 -14.01 -5.14 2.43
C THR A 194 -15.27 -4.39 2.00
N GLU A 195 -16.41 -5.10 2.05
CA GLU A 195 -17.71 -4.47 1.85
C GLU A 195 -18.08 -3.63 3.08
N PRO A 196 -18.30 -2.31 2.92
CA PRO A 196 -18.62 -1.44 4.06
C PRO A 196 -20.01 -1.72 4.64
N ARG A 197 -20.93 -2.30 3.85
CA ARG A 197 -22.30 -2.65 4.28
C ARG A 197 -22.69 -4.01 3.71
N GLY A 198 -23.12 -4.91 4.58
CA GLY A 198 -23.74 -6.17 4.16
C GLY A 198 -22.80 -7.32 3.75
N GLY A 199 -21.50 -7.18 3.94
CA GLY A 199 -20.50 -8.21 3.61
C GLY A 199 -20.54 -9.47 4.47
N ASP A 200 -19.64 -10.41 4.21
CA ASP A 200 -19.48 -11.66 4.94
C ASP A 200 -18.92 -11.46 6.36
N ALA A 201 -18.66 -12.57 7.07
CA ALA A 201 -18.12 -12.51 8.44
C ALA A 201 -16.73 -11.84 8.48
N ALA A 202 -15.90 -12.02 7.45
CA ALA A 202 -14.59 -11.38 7.37
C ALA A 202 -14.73 -9.85 7.23
N ASP A 203 -15.64 -9.38 6.38
CA ASP A 203 -15.92 -7.95 6.21
C ASP A 203 -16.36 -7.30 7.53
N ARG A 204 -17.28 -7.96 8.25
CA ARG A 204 -17.76 -7.45 9.55
C ARG A 204 -16.64 -7.35 10.57
N VAL A 205 -15.75 -8.33 10.63
CA VAL A 205 -14.59 -8.32 11.55
C VAL A 205 -13.60 -7.21 11.17
N ILE A 206 -13.23 -7.08 9.90
CA ILE A 206 -12.29 -6.06 9.44
C ILE A 206 -12.87 -4.66 9.67
N ASN A 207 -14.12 -4.43 9.33
CA ASN A 207 -14.80 -3.15 9.56
C ASN A 207 -14.91 -2.81 11.05
N ALA A 208 -15.18 -3.80 11.91
CA ALA A 208 -15.18 -3.61 13.35
C ALA A 208 -13.79 -3.24 13.89
N LEU A 209 -12.75 -3.96 13.45
CA LEU A 209 -11.36 -3.66 13.83
C LEU A 209 -10.94 -2.25 13.39
N SER A 210 -11.30 -1.84 12.19
CA SER A 210 -11.00 -0.49 11.68
C SER A 210 -11.72 0.60 12.49
N ARG A 211 -12.97 0.35 12.91
CA ARG A 211 -13.77 1.32 13.71
C ARG A 211 -13.30 1.49 15.14
N ILE A 212 -12.88 0.40 15.80
CA ILE A 212 -12.38 0.46 17.20
C ILE A 212 -10.91 0.92 17.28
N THR A 213 -10.22 0.96 16.15
CA THR A 213 -8.85 1.43 16.07
C THR A 213 -8.86 2.96 15.96
N PRO A 214 -8.18 3.69 16.86
CA PRO A 214 -8.12 5.16 16.78
C PRO A 214 -7.65 5.60 15.40
N ALA A 215 -8.33 6.58 14.83
CA ALA A 215 -7.95 7.14 13.54
C ALA A 215 -6.57 7.79 13.59
N ALA A 216 -5.79 7.62 12.51
CA ALA A 216 -4.43 8.15 12.38
C ALA A 216 -4.39 9.68 12.38
#